data_d4dc2de3f61969b9c8295cb0af7027c0
#
_entry.id   d4dc2de3f61969b9c8295cb0af7027c0
#
_cell.length_a   1.000
_cell.length_b   1.000
_cell.length_c   1.000
_cell.angle_alpha   90.00
_cell.angle_beta   90.00
_cell.angle_gamma   90.00
#
_symmetry.space_group_name_H-M   'P 1'
#
loop_
_entity.id
_entity.type
_entity.pdbx_description
1 polymer ?
#
loop_
_entity_poly.entity_id
_entity_poly.type
_entity_poly.pdbx_seq_one_letter_code
_entity_poly.pdbx_strand_id
1 'polypeptide(L)'
;MSLNIRNIAIIAHVDHGKTTLVDAMLQQSGTFRSNEHHVERVMDSNELERERGITILAKNTAIFYHDVKINIVDTPGHSDFGGEVERALKMVDGVMLLVDASEGPLPQTRYVLSKALEAKLPPIVVINKIDRPDARPQEVLNEIYDLFIDLDAKEDQLDFPVLYTNAKLGTASTDIKGGGEDLRPLFDTILKTIPLPQGDPAGPLQILVANLDYSDFLGRLAIARVFNGTMYTGEDVVIAKRDGSFHKTKITKLFSFAGLKRTDSTETILGDIIAVAGVEGITIGETITDAVNPAPLPPIVIDEPTIAMTFTVNTSPFAGREGTYVTSRNLRERLAKELLTNVSLRVEEMGTTDSFKVLGRGELQLSITIEMMRREGYELMVGKPEIVTKRIDGKLMEPVEHLTVDVPENFVGVVMEQLGSRKGEVVNMHNHGYGRVRIEFRVPSRGLIGLRSQLLTDTRGTIVMNSLFDGYTEWQGEIPHRLTGALIADRAGVSTAYALWGLQERGELFVGPGIELYEGMIIGENAKDDDLDVNAVREKKLTNMRASTADEAIRLVPFRNLNLEQAIEFIADDEFVEITPKSLRLRKKVLQSNQRKKKAMATVEEV
;
A
#
# COMPACT_ATOMS: atom_id res chain seq x y z
N MET A 1 7.06 5.05 -40.35
CA MET A 1 5.62 5.01 -40.07
C MET A 1 5.47 5.42 -38.61
N SER A 2 4.67 6.45 -38.32
CA SER A 2 4.39 6.82 -36.93
C SER A 2 3.62 5.68 -36.25
N LEU A 3 4.18 5.08 -35.24
CA LEU A 3 3.52 4.05 -34.45
C LEU A 3 2.28 4.69 -33.75
N ASN A 4 1.10 4.15 -33.98
CA ASN A 4 -0.08 4.59 -33.24
C ASN A 4 0.00 4.05 -31.82
N ILE A 5 -0.17 4.93 -30.83
CA ILE A 5 -0.07 4.57 -29.41
C ILE A 5 -1.43 4.78 -28.73
N ARG A 6 -1.75 3.91 -27.76
CA ARG A 6 -2.82 4.08 -26.78
C ARG A 6 -2.24 3.85 -25.40
N ASN A 7 -2.56 4.72 -24.46
CA ASN A 7 -2.11 4.62 -23.08
C ASN A 7 -3.33 4.43 -22.19
N ILE A 8 -3.43 3.30 -21.49
CA ILE A 8 -4.53 2.98 -20.58
C ILE A 8 -4.03 2.65 -19.18
N ALA A 9 -4.77 3.04 -18.16
CA ALA A 9 -4.61 2.55 -16.80
C ALA A 9 -5.71 1.53 -16.47
N ILE A 10 -5.36 0.46 -15.75
CA ILE A 10 -6.34 -0.51 -15.27
C ILE A 10 -6.65 -0.23 -13.81
N ILE A 11 -7.91 0.07 -13.54
CA ILE A 11 -8.49 0.30 -12.23
C ILE A 11 -9.29 -0.94 -11.83
N ALA A 12 -8.92 -1.60 -10.75
CA ALA A 12 -9.61 -2.78 -10.26
C ALA A 12 -9.47 -2.90 -8.75
N HIS A 13 -10.49 -3.49 -8.11
CA HIS A 13 -10.34 -3.98 -6.75
C HIS A 13 -9.45 -5.25 -6.72
N VAL A 14 -8.92 -5.55 -5.55
CA VAL A 14 -8.22 -6.82 -5.28
C VAL A 14 -9.15 -7.97 -5.66
N ASP A 15 -8.60 -9.01 -6.28
CA ASP A 15 -9.30 -10.20 -6.73
C ASP A 15 -10.37 -10.02 -7.84
N HIS A 16 -10.61 -8.83 -8.37
CA HIS A 16 -11.50 -8.64 -9.54
C HIS A 16 -10.94 -9.23 -10.85
N GLY A 17 -9.70 -9.75 -10.82
CA GLY A 17 -9.08 -10.46 -11.94
C GLY A 17 -8.21 -9.59 -12.85
N LYS A 18 -7.69 -8.46 -12.34
CA LYS A 18 -6.80 -7.54 -13.06
C LYS A 18 -5.60 -8.25 -13.68
N THR A 19 -4.81 -8.93 -12.87
CA THR A 19 -3.60 -9.65 -13.32
C THR A 19 -3.94 -10.73 -14.34
N THR A 20 -5.03 -11.48 -14.11
CA THR A 20 -5.49 -12.52 -15.04
C THR A 20 -5.90 -11.94 -16.40
N LEU A 21 -6.57 -10.77 -16.41
CA LEU A 21 -6.97 -10.12 -17.65
C LEU A 21 -5.75 -9.61 -18.42
N VAL A 22 -4.79 -8.98 -17.73
CA VAL A 22 -3.55 -8.49 -18.37
C VAL A 22 -2.72 -9.65 -18.93
N ASP A 23 -2.63 -10.76 -18.20
CA ASP A 23 -1.95 -11.97 -18.66
C ASP A 23 -2.61 -12.51 -19.95
N ALA A 24 -3.94 -12.58 -19.99
CA ALA A 24 -4.69 -12.99 -21.16
C ALA A 24 -4.49 -12.02 -22.35
N MET A 25 -4.46 -10.69 -22.09
CA MET A 25 -4.16 -9.68 -23.12
C MET A 25 -2.75 -9.85 -23.69
N LEU A 26 -1.75 -10.09 -22.84
CA LEU A 26 -0.37 -10.34 -23.25
C LEU A 26 -0.24 -11.62 -24.10
N GLN A 27 -0.96 -12.67 -23.75
CA GLN A 27 -0.96 -13.93 -24.51
C GLN A 27 -1.58 -13.76 -25.90
N GLN A 28 -2.75 -13.12 -25.97
CA GLN A 28 -3.48 -12.99 -27.23
C GLN A 28 -2.93 -11.92 -28.17
N SER A 29 -2.16 -10.96 -27.66
CA SER A 29 -1.47 -9.96 -28.49
C SER A 29 -0.24 -10.51 -29.22
N GLY A 30 0.14 -11.78 -29.00
CA GLY A 30 1.32 -12.38 -29.61
C GLY A 30 2.67 -11.83 -29.08
N THR A 31 2.65 -11.12 -27.97
CA THR A 31 3.84 -10.52 -27.36
C THR A 31 4.80 -11.58 -26.79
N PHE A 32 4.30 -12.77 -26.46
CA PHE A 32 5.10 -13.91 -26.02
C PHE A 32 5.38 -14.89 -27.16
N ARG A 33 6.58 -15.45 -27.18
CA ARG A 33 6.89 -16.57 -28.10
C ARG A 33 6.23 -17.85 -27.57
N SER A 34 5.75 -18.69 -28.47
CA SER A 34 5.02 -19.94 -28.18
C SER A 34 5.75 -20.96 -27.28
N ASN A 35 7.03 -20.76 -26.99
CA ASN A 35 7.88 -21.64 -26.19
C ASN A 35 8.33 -21.02 -24.85
N GLU A 36 7.87 -19.83 -24.48
CA GLU A 36 8.18 -19.27 -23.14
C GLU A 36 7.24 -19.89 -22.11
N HIS A 37 7.80 -20.52 -21.08
CA HIS A 37 7.02 -20.99 -19.93
C HIS A 37 6.39 -19.79 -19.22
N HIS A 38 5.07 -19.73 -19.23
CA HIS A 38 4.31 -18.69 -18.57
C HIS A 38 4.38 -18.87 -17.06
N VAL A 39 4.96 -17.92 -16.36
CA VAL A 39 4.77 -17.77 -14.94
C VAL A 39 3.40 -17.11 -14.76
N GLU A 40 2.44 -17.76 -14.15
CA GLU A 40 1.17 -17.15 -13.79
C GLU A 40 1.41 -15.89 -12.94
N ARG A 41 0.59 -14.85 -13.13
CA ARG A 41 0.70 -13.54 -12.47
C ARG A 41 1.98 -12.76 -12.83
N VAL A 42 2.19 -12.60 -14.12
CA VAL A 42 3.38 -11.94 -14.68
C VAL A 42 3.56 -10.49 -14.19
N MET A 43 2.47 -9.77 -13.89
CA MET A 43 2.52 -8.40 -13.36
C MET A 43 2.87 -8.35 -11.87
N ASP A 44 2.53 -9.38 -11.08
CA ASP A 44 2.83 -9.42 -9.64
C ASP A 44 4.23 -9.98 -9.40
N SER A 45 5.26 -9.20 -9.72
CA SER A 45 6.67 -9.64 -9.61
C SER A 45 7.20 -9.66 -8.17
N ASN A 46 6.54 -8.96 -7.25
CA ASN A 46 6.91 -8.90 -5.84
C ASN A 46 6.18 -10.01 -5.05
N GLU A 47 6.92 -10.77 -4.23
CA GLU A 47 6.33 -11.81 -3.38
C GLU A 47 5.26 -11.26 -2.44
N LEU A 48 5.45 -10.05 -1.91
CA LEU A 48 4.47 -9.37 -1.05
C LEU A 48 3.17 -9.02 -1.78
N GLU A 49 3.25 -8.61 -3.04
CA GLU A 49 2.06 -8.36 -3.87
C GLU A 49 1.25 -9.65 -4.07
N ARG A 50 1.95 -10.77 -4.32
CA ARG A 50 1.31 -12.10 -4.48
C ARG A 50 0.68 -12.61 -3.19
N GLU A 51 1.38 -12.46 -2.05
CA GLU A 51 0.89 -12.91 -0.75
C GLU A 51 -0.31 -12.10 -0.26
N ARG A 52 -0.29 -10.77 -0.50
CA ARG A 52 -1.35 -9.85 -0.04
C ARG A 52 -2.46 -9.65 -1.07
N GLY A 53 -2.24 -10.10 -2.30
CA GLY A 53 -3.17 -9.92 -3.41
C GLY A 53 -3.34 -8.45 -3.84
N ILE A 54 -2.46 -7.53 -3.46
CA ILE A 54 -2.54 -6.09 -3.77
C ILE A 54 -1.40 -5.65 -4.67
N THR A 55 -1.67 -4.72 -5.57
CA THR A 55 -0.62 -4.01 -6.30
C THR A 55 -0.03 -2.92 -5.40
N ILE A 56 1.28 -2.95 -5.20
CA ILE A 56 2.01 -1.97 -4.37
C ILE A 56 2.62 -0.88 -5.25
N LEU A 57 3.25 -1.29 -6.36
CA LEU A 57 3.94 -0.38 -7.28
C LEU A 57 3.25 -0.38 -8.64
N ALA A 58 3.07 0.82 -9.20
CA ALA A 58 2.61 0.97 -10.57
C ALA A 58 3.63 0.35 -11.55
N LYS A 59 3.17 -0.51 -12.42
CA LYS A 59 3.98 -1.19 -13.44
C LYS A 59 3.50 -0.84 -14.83
N ASN A 60 4.45 -0.79 -15.76
CA ASN A 60 4.17 -0.52 -17.16
C ASN A 60 4.42 -1.78 -17.99
N THR A 61 3.48 -2.11 -18.85
CA THR A 61 3.63 -3.12 -19.89
C THR A 61 3.10 -2.59 -21.21
N ALA A 62 3.50 -3.19 -22.31
CA ALA A 62 3.02 -2.80 -23.62
C ALA A 62 2.66 -4.03 -24.45
N ILE A 63 1.55 -3.97 -25.14
CA ILE A 63 1.12 -4.99 -26.10
C ILE A 63 1.01 -4.38 -27.49
N PHE A 64 1.09 -5.22 -28.50
CA PHE A 64 0.88 -4.80 -29.88
C PHE A 64 -0.37 -5.49 -30.42
N TYR A 65 -1.31 -4.69 -30.90
CA TYR A 65 -2.52 -5.18 -31.54
C TYR A 65 -2.63 -4.49 -32.91
N HIS A 66 -2.55 -5.28 -33.99
CA HIS A 66 -2.31 -4.77 -35.34
C HIS A 66 -1.06 -3.85 -35.34
N ASP A 67 -1.19 -2.65 -35.88
CA ASP A 67 -0.09 -1.65 -35.97
C ASP A 67 -0.14 -0.64 -34.84
N VAL A 68 -0.84 -0.96 -33.73
CA VAL A 68 -1.01 -0.07 -32.56
C VAL A 68 -0.30 -0.65 -31.36
N LYS A 69 0.50 0.17 -30.70
CA LYS A 69 1.08 -0.11 -29.39
C LYS A 69 0.10 0.34 -28.29
N ILE A 70 -0.31 -0.57 -27.44
CA ILE A 70 -1.14 -0.26 -26.26
C ILE A 70 -0.27 -0.38 -25.03
N ASN A 71 0.06 0.75 -24.42
CA ASN A 71 0.73 0.80 -23.13
C ASN A 71 -0.33 0.61 -22.03
N ILE A 72 -0.08 -0.30 -21.12
CA ILE A 72 -0.93 -0.62 -19.98
C ILE A 72 -0.18 -0.25 -18.71
N VAL A 73 -0.78 0.63 -17.92
CA VAL A 73 -0.26 1.04 -16.62
C VAL A 73 -1.11 0.37 -15.55
N ASP A 74 -0.49 -0.48 -14.75
CA ASP A 74 -1.13 -1.10 -13.60
C ASP A 74 -1.15 -0.11 -12.44
N THR A 75 -2.33 0.13 -11.84
CA THR A 75 -2.48 1.09 -10.74
C THR A 75 -2.76 0.37 -9.43
N PRO A 76 -2.12 0.80 -8.31
CA PRO A 76 -2.53 0.37 -6.99
C PRO A 76 -3.98 0.74 -6.71
N GLY A 77 -4.70 -0.13 -5.99
CA GLY A 77 -6.09 0.14 -5.60
C GLY A 77 -6.23 0.80 -4.23
N HIS A 78 -5.20 0.77 -3.38
CA HIS A 78 -5.27 1.24 -2.01
C HIS A 78 -4.90 2.73 -1.88
N SER A 79 -5.63 3.47 -1.04
CA SER A 79 -5.43 4.92 -0.82
C SER A 79 -4.05 5.29 -0.27
N ASP A 80 -3.39 4.41 0.49
CA ASP A 80 -2.03 4.62 0.98
C ASP A 80 -1.00 4.81 -0.15
N PHE A 81 -1.32 4.30 -1.34
CA PHE A 81 -0.53 4.46 -2.56
C PHE A 81 -1.08 5.53 -3.51
N GLY A 82 -1.87 6.48 -2.99
CA GLY A 82 -2.50 7.53 -3.81
C GLY A 82 -1.52 8.32 -4.68
N GLY A 83 -0.30 8.58 -4.20
CA GLY A 83 0.74 9.19 -5.02
C GLY A 83 1.16 8.35 -6.23
N GLU A 84 1.11 7.01 -6.14
CA GLU A 84 1.33 6.10 -7.26
C GLU A 84 0.19 6.21 -8.28
N VAL A 85 -1.05 6.29 -7.80
CA VAL A 85 -2.24 6.42 -8.64
C VAL A 85 -2.20 7.72 -9.43
N GLU A 86 -1.95 8.85 -8.78
CA GLU A 86 -1.88 10.16 -9.45
C GLU A 86 -0.80 10.21 -10.53
N ARG A 87 0.35 9.58 -10.28
CA ARG A 87 1.44 9.47 -11.26
C ARG A 87 1.06 8.58 -12.44
N ALA A 88 0.45 7.42 -12.16
CA ALA A 88 0.00 6.50 -13.18
C ALA A 88 -1.04 7.15 -14.11
N LEU A 89 -2.01 7.88 -13.54
CA LEU A 89 -3.04 8.56 -14.32
C LEU A 89 -2.49 9.71 -15.19
N LYS A 90 -1.35 10.33 -14.83
CA LYS A 90 -0.67 11.31 -15.70
C LYS A 90 -0.01 10.67 -16.92
N MET A 91 0.24 9.37 -16.91
CA MET A 91 0.87 8.67 -18.03
C MET A 91 -0.13 8.16 -19.07
N VAL A 92 -1.43 8.22 -18.82
CA VAL A 92 -2.44 7.56 -19.66
C VAL A 92 -3.41 8.54 -20.32
N ASP A 93 -4.10 8.06 -21.33
CA ASP A 93 -5.11 8.81 -22.10
C ASP A 93 -6.53 8.30 -21.86
N GLY A 94 -6.68 7.24 -21.05
CA GLY A 94 -7.96 6.73 -20.61
C GLY A 94 -7.81 5.60 -19.59
N VAL A 95 -8.92 5.13 -19.05
CA VAL A 95 -8.94 4.14 -17.97
C VAL A 95 -9.86 2.97 -18.29
N MET A 96 -9.49 1.79 -17.81
CA MET A 96 -10.32 0.60 -17.84
C MET A 96 -10.71 0.25 -16.41
N LEU A 97 -11.99 0.35 -16.10
CA LEU A 97 -12.57 -0.03 -14.83
C LEU A 97 -13.01 -1.50 -14.88
N LEU A 98 -12.30 -2.35 -14.14
CA LEU A 98 -12.57 -3.78 -14.05
C LEU A 98 -13.35 -4.09 -12.77
N VAL A 99 -14.53 -4.68 -12.90
CA VAL A 99 -15.44 -5.01 -11.80
C VAL A 99 -15.84 -6.48 -11.85
N ASP A 100 -15.87 -7.14 -10.71
CA ASP A 100 -16.38 -8.52 -10.59
C ASP A 100 -17.91 -8.55 -10.75
N ALA A 101 -18.41 -9.47 -11.58
CA ALA A 101 -19.83 -9.61 -11.88
C ALA A 101 -20.70 -10.04 -10.69
N SER A 102 -20.11 -10.56 -9.61
CA SER A 102 -20.84 -10.95 -8.39
C SER A 102 -20.74 -9.92 -7.27
N GLU A 103 -19.56 -9.32 -7.10
CA GLU A 103 -19.27 -8.42 -5.98
C GLU A 103 -19.70 -6.97 -6.26
N GLY A 104 -19.59 -6.53 -7.53
CA GLY A 104 -19.86 -5.15 -7.90
C GLY A 104 -18.70 -4.19 -7.59
N PRO A 105 -18.91 -2.86 -7.73
CA PRO A 105 -17.89 -1.86 -7.47
C PRO A 105 -17.65 -1.69 -5.97
N LEU A 106 -16.45 -2.02 -5.50
CA LEU A 106 -16.05 -1.93 -4.10
C LEU A 106 -15.41 -0.57 -3.75
N PRO A 107 -15.40 -0.16 -2.46
CA PRO A 107 -14.96 1.18 -2.03
C PRO A 107 -13.56 1.60 -2.49
N GLN A 108 -12.60 0.68 -2.61
CA GLN A 108 -11.23 1.01 -3.03
C GLN A 108 -11.17 1.52 -4.47
N THR A 109 -12.07 1.05 -5.34
CA THR A 109 -12.15 1.48 -6.75
C THR A 109 -12.59 2.93 -6.86
N ARG A 110 -13.37 3.43 -5.89
CA ARG A 110 -13.94 4.78 -5.84
C ARG A 110 -12.86 5.87 -5.94
N TYR A 111 -11.77 5.74 -5.18
CA TYR A 111 -10.70 6.73 -5.20
C TYR A 111 -10.03 6.87 -6.56
N VAL A 112 -9.59 5.73 -7.12
CA VAL A 112 -8.87 5.75 -8.40
C VAL A 112 -9.76 6.25 -9.52
N LEU A 113 -11.05 5.84 -9.49
CA LEU A 113 -12.05 6.31 -10.45
C LEU A 113 -12.32 7.81 -10.30
N SER A 114 -12.48 8.34 -9.08
CA SER A 114 -12.64 9.77 -8.83
C SER A 114 -11.50 10.57 -9.44
N LYS A 115 -10.25 10.17 -9.20
CA LYS A 115 -9.06 10.82 -9.78
C LYS A 115 -9.01 10.72 -11.30
N ALA A 116 -9.46 9.63 -11.88
CA ALA A 116 -9.56 9.47 -13.33
C ALA A 116 -10.63 10.40 -13.94
N LEU A 117 -11.78 10.53 -13.28
CA LEU A 117 -12.87 11.43 -13.70
C LEU A 117 -12.46 12.91 -13.56
N GLU A 118 -11.80 13.30 -12.46
CA GLU A 118 -11.20 14.64 -12.28
C GLU A 118 -10.20 14.97 -13.41
N ALA A 119 -9.39 13.98 -13.82
CA ALA A 119 -8.46 14.11 -14.93
C ALA A 119 -9.12 14.07 -16.32
N LYS A 120 -10.46 13.89 -16.39
CA LYS A 120 -11.26 13.77 -17.61
C LYS A 120 -10.82 12.65 -18.53
N LEU A 121 -10.34 11.54 -17.97
CA LEU A 121 -9.94 10.37 -18.74
C LEU A 121 -11.20 9.58 -19.14
N PRO A 122 -11.37 9.21 -20.43
CA PRO A 122 -12.51 8.40 -20.88
C PRO A 122 -12.43 7.00 -20.26
N PRO A 123 -13.50 6.52 -19.60
CA PRO A 123 -13.56 5.20 -19.01
C PRO A 123 -14.07 4.14 -19.97
N ILE A 124 -13.54 2.92 -19.84
CA ILE A 124 -14.10 1.68 -20.41
C ILE A 124 -14.46 0.80 -19.21
N VAL A 125 -15.69 0.33 -19.15
CA VAL A 125 -16.16 -0.57 -18.09
C VAL A 125 -16.05 -2.01 -18.54
N VAL A 126 -15.42 -2.85 -17.71
CA VAL A 126 -15.24 -4.29 -17.96
C VAL A 126 -15.80 -5.06 -16.78
N ILE A 127 -16.92 -5.75 -16.98
CA ILE A 127 -17.55 -6.63 -15.99
C ILE A 127 -16.99 -8.03 -16.19
N ASN A 128 -16.16 -8.48 -15.24
CA ASN A 128 -15.39 -9.72 -15.31
C ASN A 128 -16.03 -10.84 -14.49
N LYS A 129 -15.58 -12.07 -14.74
CA LYS A 129 -16.04 -13.29 -14.08
C LYS A 129 -17.53 -13.58 -14.28
N ILE A 130 -18.05 -13.30 -15.47
CA ILE A 130 -19.45 -13.56 -15.84
C ILE A 130 -19.84 -15.04 -15.82
N ASP A 131 -18.87 -15.93 -15.74
CA ASP A 131 -19.01 -17.38 -15.63
C ASP A 131 -19.34 -17.87 -14.21
N ARG A 132 -19.27 -17.02 -13.21
CA ARG A 132 -19.61 -17.39 -11.83
C ARG A 132 -21.11 -17.71 -11.68
N PRO A 133 -21.48 -18.73 -10.88
CA PRO A 133 -22.90 -19.05 -10.65
C PRO A 133 -23.69 -17.93 -9.95
N ASP A 134 -23.00 -17.09 -9.20
CA ASP A 134 -23.51 -15.94 -8.44
C ASP A 134 -23.35 -14.61 -9.20
N ALA A 135 -22.98 -14.64 -10.49
CA ALA A 135 -22.83 -13.45 -11.30
C ALA A 135 -24.19 -12.74 -11.53
N ARG A 136 -24.20 -11.43 -11.31
CA ARG A 136 -25.38 -10.53 -11.49
C ARG A 136 -25.01 -9.29 -12.32
N PRO A 137 -24.52 -9.47 -13.55
CA PRO A 137 -23.86 -8.41 -14.32
C PRO A 137 -24.78 -7.21 -14.64
N GLN A 138 -26.10 -7.40 -14.75
CA GLN A 138 -27.04 -6.29 -14.97
C GLN A 138 -27.18 -5.40 -13.72
N GLU A 139 -27.23 -6.00 -12.54
CA GLU A 139 -27.29 -5.26 -11.27
C GLU A 139 -25.97 -4.53 -11.02
N VAL A 140 -24.86 -5.20 -11.26
CA VAL A 140 -23.51 -4.60 -11.16
C VAL A 140 -23.35 -3.41 -12.10
N LEU A 141 -23.90 -3.47 -13.31
CA LEU A 141 -23.89 -2.33 -14.22
C LEU A 141 -24.66 -1.13 -13.64
N ASN A 142 -25.81 -1.35 -13.02
CA ASN A 142 -26.56 -0.28 -12.36
C ASN A 142 -25.76 0.31 -11.17
N GLU A 143 -25.14 -0.54 -10.35
CA GLU A 143 -24.27 -0.09 -9.26
C GLU A 143 -23.07 0.73 -9.76
N ILE A 144 -22.53 0.43 -10.94
CA ILE A 144 -21.48 1.22 -11.56
C ILE A 144 -22.01 2.60 -11.98
N TYR A 145 -23.20 2.68 -12.58
CA TYR A 145 -23.82 3.98 -12.87
C TYR A 145 -24.05 4.80 -11.61
N ASP A 146 -24.57 4.18 -10.55
CA ASP A 146 -24.73 4.85 -9.25
C ASP A 146 -23.39 5.36 -8.71
N LEU A 147 -22.31 4.56 -8.82
CA LEU A 147 -20.98 4.98 -8.42
C LEU A 147 -20.48 6.20 -9.21
N PHE A 148 -20.69 6.23 -10.53
CA PHE A 148 -20.30 7.38 -11.36
C PHE A 148 -21.09 8.64 -10.99
N ILE A 149 -22.38 8.51 -10.73
CA ILE A 149 -23.25 9.61 -10.29
C ILE A 149 -22.79 10.14 -8.93
N ASP A 150 -22.51 9.25 -7.98
CA ASP A 150 -21.98 9.59 -6.66
C ASP A 150 -20.62 10.32 -6.70
N LEU A 151 -19.85 10.13 -7.78
CA LEU A 151 -18.57 10.78 -8.03
C LEU A 151 -18.71 12.05 -8.88
N ASP A 152 -19.91 12.60 -9.04
CA ASP A 152 -20.19 13.78 -9.84
C ASP A 152 -19.69 13.68 -11.29
N ALA A 153 -19.75 12.47 -11.89
CA ALA A 153 -19.36 12.24 -13.27
C ALA A 153 -20.23 13.10 -14.21
N LYS A 154 -19.60 13.67 -15.23
CA LYS A 154 -20.28 14.47 -16.25
C LYS A 154 -21.04 13.58 -17.23
N GLU A 155 -22.00 14.16 -17.95
CA GLU A 155 -22.83 13.44 -18.91
C GLU A 155 -22.00 12.69 -19.97
N ASP A 156 -20.92 13.29 -20.46
CA ASP A 156 -19.96 12.69 -21.39
C ASP A 156 -19.17 11.53 -20.81
N GLN A 157 -19.00 11.48 -19.49
CA GLN A 157 -18.34 10.39 -18.76
C GLN A 157 -19.28 9.24 -18.41
N LEU A 158 -20.59 9.43 -18.50
CA LEU A 158 -21.60 8.40 -18.31
C LEU A 158 -21.89 7.57 -19.59
N ASP A 159 -21.47 8.07 -20.75
CA ASP A 159 -21.57 7.35 -22.04
C ASP A 159 -20.32 6.48 -22.28
N PHE A 160 -20.10 5.52 -21.41
CA PHE A 160 -18.97 4.60 -21.48
C PHE A 160 -19.33 3.26 -22.13
N PRO A 161 -18.43 2.65 -22.91
CA PRO A 161 -18.62 1.29 -23.42
C PRO A 161 -18.51 0.26 -22.29
N VAL A 162 -19.36 -0.77 -22.37
CA VAL A 162 -19.39 -1.87 -21.41
C VAL A 162 -19.01 -3.17 -22.11
N LEU A 163 -18.12 -3.93 -21.48
CA LEU A 163 -17.69 -5.26 -21.92
C LEU A 163 -17.89 -6.29 -20.81
N TYR A 164 -18.26 -7.48 -21.21
CA TYR A 164 -18.43 -8.64 -20.33
C TYR A 164 -17.31 -9.63 -20.61
N THR A 165 -16.56 -10.01 -19.59
CA THR A 165 -15.34 -10.81 -19.77
C THR A 165 -15.29 -12.03 -18.86
N ASN A 166 -14.63 -13.06 -19.37
CA ASN A 166 -14.07 -14.14 -18.57
C ASN A 166 -12.55 -14.10 -18.76
N ALA A 167 -11.85 -13.40 -17.87
CA ALA A 167 -10.41 -13.22 -17.95
C ALA A 167 -9.64 -14.55 -17.91
N LYS A 168 -10.16 -15.56 -17.19
CA LYS A 168 -9.54 -16.89 -17.08
C LYS A 168 -9.56 -17.64 -18.41
N LEU A 169 -10.64 -17.53 -19.18
CA LEU A 169 -10.75 -18.12 -20.51
C LEU A 169 -10.19 -17.18 -21.60
N GLY A 170 -9.89 -15.92 -21.27
CA GLY A 170 -9.43 -14.92 -22.23
C GLY A 170 -10.49 -14.53 -23.24
N THR A 171 -11.74 -14.33 -22.83
CA THR A 171 -12.86 -13.99 -23.70
C THR A 171 -13.53 -12.68 -23.31
N ALA A 172 -14.03 -11.93 -24.29
CA ALA A 172 -14.74 -10.68 -24.13
C ALA A 172 -15.95 -10.60 -25.07
N SER A 173 -17.03 -9.95 -24.65
CA SER A 173 -18.24 -9.69 -25.44
C SER A 173 -18.84 -8.33 -25.08
N THR A 174 -19.49 -7.70 -26.03
CA THR A 174 -20.33 -6.51 -25.80
C THR A 174 -21.77 -6.88 -25.41
N ASP A 175 -22.16 -8.14 -25.57
CA ASP A 175 -23.46 -8.66 -25.17
C ASP A 175 -23.34 -9.45 -23.88
N ILE A 176 -24.21 -9.17 -22.93
CA ILE A 176 -24.31 -9.86 -21.63
C ILE A 176 -24.57 -11.36 -21.76
N LYS A 177 -25.25 -11.77 -22.84
CA LYS A 177 -25.61 -13.18 -23.13
C LYS A 177 -24.59 -13.89 -24.01
N GLY A 178 -23.65 -13.15 -24.59
CA GLY A 178 -22.73 -13.66 -25.58
C GLY A 178 -21.47 -14.21 -24.95
N GLY A 179 -21.14 -15.49 -25.20
CA GLY A 179 -19.80 -16.02 -24.99
C GLY A 179 -18.87 -15.46 -26.05
N GLY A 180 -17.92 -14.61 -25.69
CA GLY A 180 -16.86 -14.18 -26.60
C GLY A 180 -15.92 -15.36 -26.94
N GLU A 181 -15.28 -15.33 -28.09
CA GLU A 181 -14.28 -16.32 -28.49
C GLU A 181 -12.88 -15.95 -28.01
N ASP A 182 -12.59 -14.65 -27.94
CA ASP A 182 -11.29 -14.09 -27.56
C ASP A 182 -11.41 -12.64 -27.03
N LEU A 183 -10.29 -11.94 -26.82
CA LEU A 183 -10.25 -10.56 -26.34
C LEU A 183 -10.28 -9.49 -27.45
N ARG A 184 -10.49 -9.85 -28.72
CA ARG A 184 -10.59 -8.86 -29.81
C ARG A 184 -11.62 -7.77 -29.54
N PRO A 185 -12.84 -8.05 -29.02
CA PRO A 185 -13.81 -6.99 -28.69
C PRO A 185 -13.27 -5.97 -27.68
N LEU A 186 -12.43 -6.40 -26.74
CA LEU A 186 -11.77 -5.52 -25.77
C LEU A 186 -10.72 -4.63 -26.45
N PHE A 187 -9.86 -5.21 -27.30
CA PHE A 187 -8.84 -4.43 -28.02
C PHE A 187 -9.49 -3.41 -28.96
N ASP A 188 -10.51 -3.80 -29.72
CA ASP A 188 -11.23 -2.91 -30.64
C ASP A 188 -11.91 -1.75 -29.87
N THR A 189 -12.48 -2.04 -28.69
CA THR A 189 -13.08 -1.02 -27.84
C THR A 189 -12.00 -0.04 -27.32
N ILE A 190 -10.83 -0.52 -26.91
CA ILE A 190 -9.71 0.33 -26.52
C ILE A 190 -9.33 1.27 -27.66
N LEU A 191 -9.15 0.74 -28.88
CA LEU A 191 -8.78 1.55 -30.03
C LEU A 191 -9.81 2.60 -30.41
N LYS A 192 -11.11 2.29 -30.21
CA LYS A 192 -12.20 3.19 -30.53
C LYS A 192 -12.40 4.28 -29.48
N THR A 193 -12.25 3.95 -28.19
CA THR A 193 -12.62 4.83 -27.05
C THR A 193 -11.44 5.68 -26.58
N ILE A 194 -10.24 5.10 -26.49
CA ILE A 194 -9.08 5.82 -25.96
C ILE A 194 -8.50 6.69 -27.06
N PRO A 195 -8.36 8.02 -26.83
CA PRO A 195 -7.82 8.93 -27.85
C PRO A 195 -6.34 8.67 -28.14
N LEU A 196 -5.89 9.15 -29.28
CA LEU A 196 -4.46 9.24 -29.59
C LEU A 196 -3.80 10.26 -28.66
N PRO A 197 -2.54 10.03 -28.24
CA PRO A 197 -1.77 11.03 -27.53
C PRO A 197 -1.75 12.35 -28.32
N GLN A 198 -2.03 13.44 -27.62
CA GLN A 198 -1.96 14.78 -28.21
C GLN A 198 -0.58 15.36 -28.03
N GLY A 199 -0.09 16.12 -29.00
CA GLY A 199 1.19 16.81 -28.97
C GLY A 199 1.77 16.97 -30.38
N ASP A 200 2.91 17.65 -30.47
CA ASP A 200 3.64 17.88 -31.72
C ASP A 200 5.02 17.19 -31.64
N PRO A 201 5.29 16.18 -32.50
CA PRO A 201 6.61 15.52 -32.53
C PRO A 201 7.77 16.47 -32.91
N ALA A 202 7.48 17.57 -33.60
CA ALA A 202 8.44 18.59 -33.95
C ALA A 202 8.48 19.78 -33.01
N GLY A 203 7.61 19.77 -31.99
CA GLY A 203 7.54 20.82 -30.95
C GLY A 203 8.68 20.72 -29.92
N PRO A 204 8.72 21.66 -28.96
CA PRO A 204 9.72 21.64 -27.91
C PRO A 204 9.60 20.36 -27.06
N LEU A 205 10.75 19.77 -26.72
CA LEU A 205 10.80 18.51 -25.96
C LEU A 205 10.15 18.67 -24.60
N GLN A 206 9.20 17.80 -24.29
CA GLN A 206 8.53 17.71 -23.00
C GLN A 206 8.30 16.25 -22.62
N ILE A 207 9.09 15.76 -21.66
CA ILE A 207 8.98 14.39 -21.15
C ILE A 207 8.81 14.47 -19.64
N LEU A 208 7.66 14.02 -19.13
CA LEU A 208 7.32 14.05 -17.71
C LEU A 208 7.74 12.75 -17.03
N VAL A 209 8.55 12.85 -15.98
CA VAL A 209 8.99 11.71 -15.18
C VAL A 209 7.91 11.34 -14.18
N ALA A 210 7.36 10.14 -14.33
CA ALA A 210 6.28 9.64 -13.46
C ALA A 210 6.75 8.58 -12.46
N ASN A 211 7.81 7.82 -12.79
CA ASN A 211 8.36 6.83 -11.88
C ASN A 211 9.88 6.75 -12.02
N LEU A 212 10.53 6.14 -11.03
CA LEU A 212 11.96 5.89 -11.02
C LEU A 212 12.22 4.40 -10.81
N ASP A 213 13.26 3.92 -11.47
CA ASP A 213 13.78 2.58 -11.28
C ASP A 213 15.31 2.64 -11.15
N TYR A 214 15.92 1.57 -10.76
CA TYR A 214 17.36 1.50 -10.57
C TYR A 214 17.92 0.25 -11.23
N SER A 215 19.03 0.42 -11.93
CA SER A 215 19.82 -0.67 -12.49
C SER A 215 21.25 -0.59 -11.97
N ASP A 216 21.79 -1.71 -11.51
CA ASP A 216 23.17 -1.77 -11.02
C ASP A 216 24.21 -1.38 -12.08
N PHE A 217 23.85 -1.51 -13.37
CA PHE A 217 24.73 -1.19 -14.50
C PHE A 217 24.54 0.22 -15.08
N LEU A 218 23.31 0.74 -15.03
CA LEU A 218 22.93 2.01 -15.68
C LEU A 218 22.64 3.12 -14.65
N GLY A 219 22.66 2.79 -13.38
CA GLY A 219 22.25 3.70 -12.32
C GLY A 219 20.73 3.96 -12.33
N ARG A 220 20.37 5.20 -12.08
CA ARG A 220 18.97 5.63 -12.02
C ARG A 220 18.33 5.64 -13.41
N LEU A 221 17.14 5.08 -13.51
CA LEU A 221 16.31 5.07 -14.71
C LEU A 221 15.03 5.88 -14.44
N ALA A 222 14.76 6.88 -15.28
CA ALA A 222 13.51 7.61 -15.24
C ALA A 222 12.47 6.95 -16.15
N ILE A 223 11.33 6.55 -15.59
CA ILE A 223 10.17 6.09 -16.37
C ILE A 223 9.29 7.31 -16.60
N ALA A 224 9.10 7.64 -17.88
CA ALA A 224 8.54 8.92 -18.27
C ALA A 224 7.63 8.80 -19.50
N ARG A 225 6.69 9.73 -19.63
CA ARG A 225 5.84 9.87 -20.82
C ARG A 225 6.31 11.02 -21.69
N VAL A 226 6.34 10.80 -22.99
CA VAL A 226 6.64 11.81 -24.02
C VAL A 226 5.38 12.60 -24.35
N PHE A 227 5.32 13.87 -23.96
CA PHE A 227 4.17 14.76 -24.23
C PHE A 227 4.36 15.59 -25.51
N ASN A 228 5.59 16.01 -25.79
CA ASN A 228 5.94 16.77 -26.98
C ASN A 228 7.38 16.50 -27.41
N GLY A 229 7.67 16.75 -28.68
CA GLY A 229 9.00 16.65 -29.24
C GLY A 229 9.48 15.23 -29.42
N THR A 230 10.71 15.08 -29.88
CA THR A 230 11.42 13.81 -30.05
C THR A 230 12.80 13.93 -29.41
N MET A 231 13.22 12.93 -28.67
CA MET A 231 14.53 12.86 -28.01
C MET A 231 15.33 11.68 -28.57
N TYR A 232 16.63 11.87 -28.73
CA TYR A 232 17.54 10.86 -29.24
C TYR A 232 18.55 10.38 -28.20
N THR A 233 19.01 9.14 -28.35
CA THR A 233 20.12 8.62 -27.53
C THR A 233 21.39 9.44 -27.82
N GLY A 234 22.08 9.87 -26.77
CA GLY A 234 23.27 10.72 -26.86
C GLY A 234 23.00 12.22 -26.94
N GLU A 235 21.75 12.65 -26.89
CA GLU A 235 21.36 14.05 -26.95
C GLU A 235 21.61 14.77 -25.61
N ASP A 236 21.98 16.05 -25.69
CA ASP A 236 22.09 16.95 -24.54
C ASP A 236 20.73 17.57 -24.24
N VAL A 237 20.23 17.35 -23.06
CA VAL A 237 18.93 17.83 -22.58
C VAL A 237 19.04 18.58 -21.27
N VAL A 238 17.95 19.16 -20.83
CA VAL A 238 17.86 19.87 -19.57
C VAL A 238 16.76 19.23 -18.72
N ILE A 239 17.07 19.02 -17.44
CA ILE A 239 16.10 18.62 -16.43
C ILE A 239 15.59 19.89 -15.75
N ALA A 240 14.31 20.17 -15.91
CA ALA A 240 13.62 21.22 -15.17
C ALA A 240 13.24 20.70 -13.79
N LYS A 241 13.87 21.26 -12.76
CA LYS A 241 13.68 20.89 -11.36
C LYS A 241 12.43 21.54 -10.77
N ARG A 242 11.92 20.99 -9.65
CA ARG A 242 10.75 21.54 -8.93
C ARG A 242 11.00 22.94 -8.37
N ASP A 243 12.23 23.29 -8.04
CA ASP A 243 12.62 24.62 -7.54
C ASP A 243 12.80 25.66 -8.65
N GLY A 244 12.51 25.29 -9.92
CA GLY A 244 12.66 26.14 -11.10
C GLY A 244 14.08 26.18 -11.66
N SER A 245 15.04 25.45 -11.08
CA SER A 245 16.40 25.35 -11.62
C SER A 245 16.47 24.38 -12.81
N PHE A 246 17.50 24.56 -13.65
CA PHE A 246 17.72 23.76 -14.84
C PHE A 246 19.08 23.07 -14.78
N HIS A 247 19.08 21.74 -14.90
CA HIS A 247 20.29 20.91 -14.90
C HIS A 247 20.54 20.30 -16.27
N LYS A 248 21.66 20.62 -16.90
CA LYS A 248 22.07 20.01 -18.16
C LYS A 248 22.55 18.58 -17.91
N THR A 249 22.13 17.66 -18.77
CA THR A 249 22.55 16.25 -18.73
C THR A 249 22.57 15.67 -20.13
N LYS A 250 23.20 14.51 -20.30
CA LYS A 250 23.26 13.78 -21.56
C LYS A 250 22.59 12.43 -21.44
N ILE A 251 21.66 12.15 -22.35
CA ILE A 251 20.96 10.87 -22.39
C ILE A 251 21.92 9.76 -22.82
N THR A 252 22.12 8.77 -21.96
CA THR A 252 23.02 7.66 -22.26
C THR A 252 22.33 6.52 -22.98
N LYS A 253 21.09 6.18 -22.56
CA LYS A 253 20.26 5.13 -23.18
C LYS A 253 18.78 5.46 -23.11
N LEU A 254 18.05 4.99 -24.11
CA LEU A 254 16.60 5.02 -24.19
C LEU A 254 16.05 3.60 -24.31
N PHE A 255 14.94 3.34 -23.62
CA PHE A 255 14.24 2.07 -23.71
C PHE A 255 12.75 2.32 -23.95
N SER A 256 12.16 1.52 -24.81
CA SER A 256 10.72 1.37 -24.97
C SER A 256 10.26 0.05 -24.35
N PHE A 257 8.99 -0.07 -24.00
CA PHE A 257 8.43 -1.30 -23.42
C PHE A 257 7.84 -2.18 -24.53
N ALA A 258 8.14 -3.49 -24.47
CA ALA A 258 7.54 -4.53 -25.29
C ALA A 258 7.22 -5.74 -24.38
N GLY A 259 5.96 -5.98 -24.10
CA GLY A 259 5.56 -6.81 -22.98
C GLY A 259 6.08 -6.20 -21.68
N LEU A 260 6.67 -7.02 -20.83
CA LEU A 260 7.34 -6.59 -19.59
C LEU A 260 8.82 -6.23 -19.79
N LYS A 261 9.36 -6.50 -20.97
CA LYS A 261 10.79 -6.27 -21.26
C LYS A 261 11.00 -4.85 -21.75
N ARG A 262 12.16 -4.29 -21.40
CA ARG A 262 12.67 -3.05 -21.97
C ARG A 262 13.51 -3.39 -23.21
N THR A 263 13.21 -2.73 -24.30
CA THR A 263 13.95 -2.85 -25.57
C THR A 263 14.70 -1.56 -25.85
N ASP A 264 15.96 -1.66 -26.28
CA ASP A 264 16.75 -0.49 -26.64
C ASP A 264 16.06 0.29 -27.77
N SER A 265 16.00 1.61 -27.64
CA SER A 265 15.51 2.54 -28.66
C SER A 265 16.52 3.62 -28.92
N THR A 266 16.57 4.09 -30.16
CA THR A 266 17.43 5.20 -30.57
C THR A 266 16.76 6.57 -30.46
N GLU A 267 15.43 6.57 -30.51
CA GLU A 267 14.60 7.78 -30.46
C GLU A 267 13.31 7.53 -29.67
N THR A 268 12.70 8.60 -29.22
CA THR A 268 11.39 8.56 -28.56
C THR A 268 10.26 8.81 -29.55
N ILE A 269 9.08 8.25 -29.24
CA ILE A 269 7.86 8.45 -30.03
C ILE A 269 6.87 9.24 -29.16
N LEU A 270 6.18 10.22 -29.76
CA LEU A 270 5.14 11.01 -29.10
C LEU A 270 4.09 10.10 -28.43
N GLY A 271 3.82 10.36 -27.18
CA GLY A 271 2.86 9.61 -26.38
C GLY A 271 3.42 8.33 -25.76
N ASP A 272 4.62 7.85 -26.13
CA ASP A 272 5.16 6.61 -25.59
C ASP A 272 5.57 6.75 -24.12
N ILE A 273 5.49 5.64 -23.40
CA ILE A 273 6.05 5.48 -22.07
C ILE A 273 7.42 4.82 -22.24
N ILE A 274 8.46 5.50 -21.77
CA ILE A 274 9.85 5.15 -21.98
C ILE A 274 10.62 5.05 -20.67
N ALA A 275 11.77 4.37 -20.70
CA ALA A 275 12.75 4.44 -19.62
C ALA A 275 14.02 5.12 -20.15
N VAL A 276 14.53 6.10 -19.38
CA VAL A 276 15.64 6.97 -19.75
C VAL A 276 16.78 6.80 -18.76
N ALA A 277 18.01 6.57 -19.26
CA ALA A 277 19.25 6.53 -18.49
C ALA A 277 20.14 7.74 -18.77
N GLY A 278 21.03 8.08 -17.83
CA GLY A 278 21.92 9.24 -17.92
C GLY A 278 21.34 10.49 -17.24
N VAL A 279 20.25 10.34 -16.52
CA VAL A 279 19.52 11.44 -15.85
C VAL A 279 19.79 11.43 -14.33
N GLU A 280 21.07 11.57 -13.95
CA GLU A 280 21.45 11.62 -12.54
C GLU A 280 20.74 12.75 -11.80
N GLY A 281 20.30 12.46 -10.57
CA GLY A 281 19.63 13.44 -9.71
C GLY A 281 18.21 13.83 -10.15
N ILE A 282 17.62 13.20 -11.18
CA ILE A 282 16.22 13.43 -11.56
C ILE A 282 15.28 12.87 -10.48
N THR A 283 14.19 13.56 -10.26
CA THR A 283 13.13 13.13 -9.34
C THR A 283 11.78 13.03 -10.06
N ILE A 284 10.84 12.32 -9.46
CA ILE A 284 9.50 12.15 -10.01
C ILE A 284 8.79 13.52 -10.07
N GLY A 285 8.06 13.77 -11.18
CA GLY A 285 7.36 15.02 -11.45
C GLY A 285 8.22 16.10 -12.07
N GLU A 286 9.51 15.85 -12.31
CA GLU A 286 10.38 16.74 -13.09
C GLU A 286 10.23 16.48 -14.59
N THR A 287 10.56 17.49 -15.39
CA THR A 287 10.45 17.43 -16.85
C THR A 287 11.83 17.36 -17.48
N ILE A 288 12.05 16.40 -18.39
CA ILE A 288 13.17 16.42 -19.32
C ILE A 288 12.72 17.27 -20.51
N THR A 289 13.49 18.31 -20.83
CA THR A 289 13.12 19.29 -21.85
C THR A 289 14.32 19.71 -22.70
N ASP A 290 14.03 20.49 -23.75
CA ASP A 290 15.03 20.99 -24.68
C ASP A 290 16.09 21.85 -23.97
N ALA A 291 17.34 21.70 -24.38
CA ALA A 291 18.46 22.47 -23.82
C ALA A 291 18.48 23.94 -24.27
N VAL A 292 17.85 24.26 -25.40
CA VAL A 292 17.83 25.62 -25.99
C VAL A 292 16.57 26.39 -25.58
N ASN A 293 15.41 25.71 -25.65
CA ASN A 293 14.11 26.29 -25.31
C ASN A 293 13.39 25.45 -24.26
N PRO A 294 13.79 25.51 -22.98
CA PRO A 294 13.17 24.71 -21.92
C PRO A 294 11.68 25.04 -21.78
N ALA A 295 10.82 24.01 -21.86
CA ALA A 295 9.37 24.11 -21.71
C ALA A 295 8.87 23.11 -20.65
N PRO A 296 9.04 23.39 -19.34
CA PRO A 296 8.66 22.46 -18.29
C PRO A 296 7.15 22.26 -18.23
N LEU A 297 6.73 21.02 -17.97
CA LEU A 297 5.35 20.68 -17.65
C LEU A 297 5.04 21.02 -16.17
N PRO A 298 3.76 21.23 -15.81
CA PRO A 298 3.37 21.40 -14.42
C PRO A 298 3.83 20.19 -13.59
N PRO A 299 4.47 20.40 -12.41
CA PRO A 299 4.93 19.32 -11.58
C PRO A 299 3.76 18.46 -11.08
N ILE A 300 4.02 17.17 -10.85
CA ILE A 300 3.04 16.31 -10.20
C ILE A 300 2.96 16.71 -8.73
N VAL A 301 1.78 17.11 -8.28
CA VAL A 301 1.50 17.39 -6.87
C VAL A 301 1.25 16.03 -6.21
N ILE A 302 1.99 15.76 -5.14
CA ILE A 302 1.81 14.56 -4.32
C ILE A 302 1.33 15.03 -2.95
N ASP A 303 0.26 14.42 -2.47
CA ASP A 303 -0.27 14.73 -1.14
C ASP A 303 0.79 14.47 -0.06
N GLU A 304 0.73 15.27 1.00
CA GLU A 304 1.67 15.19 2.11
C GLU A 304 1.45 13.94 2.97
N PRO A 305 2.51 13.42 3.60
CA PRO A 305 2.39 12.33 4.57
C PRO A 305 1.49 12.71 5.75
N THR A 306 0.65 11.79 6.18
CA THR A 306 -0.27 11.96 7.33
C THR A 306 0.15 11.18 8.57
N ILE A 307 0.96 10.12 8.40
CA ILE A 307 1.44 9.25 9.48
C ILE A 307 2.96 9.26 9.52
N ALA A 308 3.52 9.22 10.72
CA ALA A 308 4.95 9.08 10.97
C ALA A 308 5.21 7.89 11.90
N MET A 309 6.34 7.24 11.74
CA MET A 309 6.79 6.15 12.61
C MET A 309 8.28 6.26 12.86
N THR A 310 8.71 6.00 14.09
CA THR A 310 10.15 5.96 14.43
C THR A 310 10.73 4.63 14.02
N PHE A 311 11.76 4.66 13.18
CA PHE A 311 12.61 3.50 12.84
C PHE A 311 13.96 3.68 13.54
N THR A 312 14.40 2.68 14.26
CA THR A 312 15.68 2.73 14.99
C THR A 312 16.43 1.40 14.89
N VAL A 313 17.73 1.43 15.13
CA VAL A 313 18.53 0.22 15.16
C VAL A 313 18.07 -0.73 16.26
N ASN A 314 18.21 -2.03 16.04
CA ASN A 314 17.88 -3.03 17.06
C ASN A 314 18.91 -2.97 18.20
N THR A 315 18.47 -2.56 19.39
CA THR A 315 19.26 -2.51 20.63
C THR A 315 18.83 -3.57 21.65
N SER A 316 18.11 -4.59 21.22
CA SER A 316 17.69 -5.68 22.09
C SER A 316 18.87 -6.57 22.50
N PRO A 317 18.75 -7.35 23.57
CA PRO A 317 19.76 -8.36 23.93
C PRO A 317 20.00 -9.44 22.86
N PHE A 318 19.09 -9.54 21.88
CA PHE A 318 19.17 -10.50 20.76
C PHE A 318 19.61 -9.85 19.45
N ALA A 319 19.98 -8.57 19.45
CA ALA A 319 20.43 -7.87 18.25
C ALA A 319 21.60 -8.58 17.56
N GLY A 320 21.56 -8.67 16.24
CA GLY A 320 22.62 -9.28 15.41
C GLY A 320 22.60 -10.81 15.37
N ARG A 321 21.60 -11.48 15.97
CA ARG A 321 21.52 -12.94 15.94
C ARG A 321 20.87 -13.49 14.66
N GLU A 322 20.01 -12.73 14.03
CA GLU A 322 19.15 -13.21 12.95
C GLU A 322 19.32 -12.43 11.64
N GLY A 323 19.63 -11.13 11.72
CA GLY A 323 19.81 -10.27 10.56
C GLY A 323 21.27 -10.03 10.16
N THR A 324 21.45 -9.64 8.91
CA THR A 324 22.76 -9.28 8.34
C THR A 324 23.03 -7.78 8.49
N TYR A 325 22.01 -6.95 8.34
CA TYR A 325 22.11 -5.49 8.35
C TYR A 325 21.56 -4.93 9.67
N VAL A 326 22.46 -4.59 10.59
CA VAL A 326 22.11 -4.25 11.98
C VAL A 326 22.59 -2.86 12.41
N THR A 327 23.26 -2.11 11.54
CA THR A 327 23.88 -0.83 11.89
C THR A 327 23.03 0.36 11.43
N SER A 328 23.19 1.51 12.08
CA SER A 328 22.54 2.76 11.68
C SER A 328 22.92 3.21 10.27
N ARG A 329 24.15 2.91 9.85
CA ARG A 329 24.61 3.16 8.48
C ARG A 329 23.79 2.33 7.47
N ASN A 330 23.63 1.02 7.72
CA ASN A 330 22.83 0.16 6.84
C ASN A 330 21.39 0.66 6.75
N LEU A 331 20.78 1.02 7.89
CA LEU A 331 19.42 1.54 7.96
C LEU A 331 19.27 2.85 7.16
N ARG A 332 20.22 3.80 7.35
CA ARG A 332 20.25 5.06 6.59
C ARG A 332 20.37 4.84 5.09
N GLU A 333 21.33 4.01 4.66
CA GLU A 333 21.55 3.70 3.24
C GLU A 333 20.31 3.05 2.61
N ARG A 334 19.65 2.15 3.33
CA ARG A 334 18.41 1.50 2.86
C ARG A 334 17.24 2.48 2.74
N LEU A 335 17.03 3.33 3.76
CA LEU A 335 16.00 4.36 3.73
C LEU A 335 16.27 5.39 2.62
N ALA A 336 17.53 5.79 2.42
CA ALA A 336 17.91 6.66 1.30
C ALA A 336 17.61 6.01 -0.05
N LYS A 337 17.85 4.70 -0.20
CA LYS A 337 17.48 3.95 -1.41
C LYS A 337 15.97 3.90 -1.62
N GLU A 338 15.19 3.72 -0.56
CA GLU A 338 13.72 3.74 -0.63
C GLU A 338 13.20 5.08 -1.17
N LEU A 339 13.76 6.20 -0.70
CA LEU A 339 13.39 7.54 -1.16
C LEU A 339 13.68 7.81 -2.65
N LEU A 340 14.51 6.98 -3.30
CA LEU A 340 14.77 7.12 -4.73
C LEU A 340 13.56 6.69 -5.58
N THR A 341 12.80 5.73 -5.10
CA THR A 341 11.67 5.13 -5.83
C THR A 341 10.32 5.50 -5.22
N ASN A 342 10.26 5.70 -3.90
CA ASN A 342 9.03 6.00 -3.17
C ASN A 342 8.97 7.47 -2.75
N VAL A 343 8.35 8.30 -3.55
CA VAL A 343 8.24 9.75 -3.30
C VAL A 343 7.17 10.12 -2.28
N SER A 344 6.31 9.18 -1.91
CA SER A 344 5.29 9.38 -0.88
C SER A 344 5.85 9.23 0.53
N LEU A 345 7.09 8.71 0.66
CA LEU A 345 7.82 8.65 1.91
C LEU A 345 8.70 9.89 2.10
N ARG A 346 8.84 10.30 3.35
CA ARG A 346 9.88 11.24 3.80
C ARG A 346 10.62 10.63 4.97
N VAL A 347 11.90 10.93 5.09
CA VAL A 347 12.74 10.46 6.20
C VAL A 347 13.42 11.66 6.82
N GLU A 348 13.25 11.83 8.12
CA GLU A 348 13.87 12.88 8.92
C GLU A 348 14.80 12.24 9.96
N GLU A 349 16.00 12.77 10.11
CA GLU A 349 16.91 12.35 11.19
C GLU A 349 16.39 12.89 12.53
N MET A 350 16.26 12.02 13.51
CA MET A 350 15.94 12.40 14.88
C MET A 350 17.24 12.76 15.61
N GLY A 351 17.22 13.59 16.62
CA GLY A 351 18.42 14.10 17.32
C GLY A 351 19.50 13.07 17.73
N THR A 352 19.34 11.80 17.35
CA THR A 352 20.30 10.70 17.49
C THR A 352 20.63 10.12 16.10
N THR A 353 21.85 9.64 15.91
CA THR A 353 22.32 9.03 14.64
C THR A 353 21.66 7.68 14.32
N ASP A 354 20.97 7.09 15.29
CA ASP A 354 20.47 5.70 15.25
C ASP A 354 18.97 5.61 15.04
N SER A 355 18.28 6.77 14.98
CA SER A 355 16.82 6.84 14.86
C SER A 355 16.40 7.77 13.75
N PHE A 356 15.40 7.35 12.99
CA PHE A 356 14.83 8.04 11.83
C PHE A 356 13.32 8.15 12.00
N LYS A 357 12.77 9.33 11.75
CA LYS A 357 11.34 9.51 11.62
C LYS A 357 10.95 9.29 10.15
N VAL A 358 10.23 8.22 9.90
CA VAL A 358 9.75 7.85 8.56
C VAL A 358 8.30 8.26 8.46
N LEU A 359 7.99 9.15 7.50
CA LEU A 359 6.66 9.69 7.28
C LEU A 359 6.08 9.07 6.01
N GLY A 360 4.82 8.65 6.07
CA GLY A 360 4.09 8.02 4.97
C GLY A 360 2.62 8.46 4.94
N ARG A 361 1.88 8.01 3.95
CA ARG A 361 0.46 8.33 3.80
C ARG A 361 -0.45 7.46 4.64
N GLY A 362 -0.05 6.23 4.92
CA GLY A 362 -0.84 5.28 5.66
C GLY A 362 -0.01 4.21 6.35
N GLU A 363 -0.67 3.49 7.25
CA GLU A 363 -0.07 2.42 8.04
C GLU A 363 0.41 1.25 7.16
N LEU A 364 -0.37 0.90 6.14
CA LEU A 364 -0.03 -0.19 5.22
C LEU A 364 1.25 0.11 4.42
N GLN A 365 1.44 1.36 3.97
CA GLN A 365 2.66 1.75 3.27
C GLN A 365 3.91 1.56 4.14
N LEU A 366 3.85 1.99 5.41
CA LEU A 366 4.95 1.82 6.36
C LEU A 366 5.20 0.34 6.70
N SER A 367 4.13 -0.44 6.92
CA SER A 367 4.23 -1.89 7.18
C SER A 367 4.88 -2.65 6.03
N ILE A 368 4.53 -2.30 4.78
CA ILE A 368 5.14 -2.90 3.58
C ILE A 368 6.63 -2.56 3.51
N THR A 369 7.01 -1.30 3.76
CA THR A 369 8.41 -0.90 3.78
C THR A 369 9.20 -1.70 4.83
N ILE A 370 8.64 -1.87 6.02
CA ILE A 370 9.24 -2.67 7.11
C ILE A 370 9.38 -4.13 6.68
N GLU A 371 8.34 -4.71 6.10
CA GLU A 371 8.36 -6.13 5.70
C GLU A 371 9.35 -6.38 4.56
N MET A 372 9.50 -5.45 3.62
CA MET A 372 10.54 -5.51 2.59
C MET A 372 11.94 -5.50 3.21
N MET A 373 12.20 -4.58 4.15
CA MET A 373 13.49 -4.52 4.86
C MET A 373 13.77 -5.80 5.64
N ARG A 374 12.75 -6.35 6.32
CA ARG A 374 12.83 -7.62 7.03
C ARG A 374 13.28 -8.76 6.12
N ARG A 375 12.67 -8.90 4.93
CA ARG A 375 13.03 -9.93 3.94
C ARG A 375 14.40 -9.73 3.31
N GLU A 376 14.85 -8.49 3.21
CA GLU A 376 16.20 -8.15 2.76
C GLU A 376 17.29 -8.48 3.81
N GLY A 377 16.91 -8.87 5.02
CA GLY A 377 17.83 -9.28 6.09
C GLY A 377 18.18 -8.17 7.08
N TYR A 378 17.38 -7.10 7.17
CA TYR A 378 17.57 -6.05 8.16
C TYR A 378 16.98 -6.43 9.52
N GLU A 379 17.66 -5.98 10.58
CA GLU A 379 17.11 -5.90 11.93
C GLU A 379 16.88 -4.43 12.31
N LEU A 380 15.69 -4.12 12.77
CA LEU A 380 15.32 -2.77 13.21
C LEU A 380 14.27 -2.86 14.33
N MET A 381 14.06 -1.73 15.00
CA MET A 381 12.91 -1.56 15.89
C MET A 381 12.05 -0.42 15.35
N VAL A 382 10.73 -0.56 15.50
CA VAL A 382 9.78 0.48 15.14
C VAL A 382 8.93 0.89 16.33
N GLY A 383 8.66 2.18 16.43
CA GLY A 383 7.76 2.74 17.44
C GLY A 383 6.31 2.77 16.95
N LYS A 384 5.42 3.17 17.84
CA LYS A 384 4.00 3.37 17.53
C LYS A 384 3.83 4.41 16.41
N PRO A 385 2.89 4.20 15.48
CA PRO A 385 2.51 5.21 14.50
C PRO A 385 1.95 6.47 15.17
N GLU A 386 2.39 7.63 14.71
CA GLU A 386 1.95 8.94 15.15
C GLU A 386 1.39 9.71 13.95
N ILE A 387 0.37 10.53 14.15
CA ILE A 387 -0.10 11.41 13.08
C ILE A 387 0.80 12.64 12.93
N VAL A 388 0.87 13.15 11.71
CA VAL A 388 1.57 14.41 11.39
C VAL A 388 0.60 15.56 11.59
N THR A 389 0.72 16.27 12.72
CA THR A 389 -0.08 17.47 13.01
C THR A 389 0.53 18.71 12.39
N LYS A 390 -0.30 19.72 12.12
CA LYS A 390 0.12 21.02 11.64
C LYS A 390 -0.43 22.14 12.53
N ARG A 391 0.25 23.29 12.55
CA ARG A 391 -0.31 24.51 13.12
C ARG A 391 -0.79 25.42 11.99
N ILE A 392 -2.10 25.66 11.93
CA ILE A 392 -2.74 26.56 10.96
C ILE A 392 -3.44 27.64 11.78
N ASP A 393 -3.12 28.90 11.52
CA ASP A 393 -3.66 30.07 12.25
C ASP A 393 -3.50 29.95 13.78
N GLY A 394 -2.40 29.36 14.25
CA GLY A 394 -2.08 29.18 15.66
C GLY A 394 -2.77 27.99 16.33
N LYS A 395 -3.73 27.34 15.67
CA LYS A 395 -4.44 26.17 16.18
C LYS A 395 -3.73 24.87 15.77
N LEU A 396 -3.75 23.89 16.66
CA LEU A 396 -3.29 22.55 16.36
C LEU A 396 -4.32 21.83 15.49
N MET A 397 -3.91 21.42 14.29
CA MET A 397 -4.75 20.73 13.33
C MET A 397 -4.25 19.31 13.13
N GLU A 398 -5.19 18.39 13.02
CA GLU A 398 -4.93 16.98 12.72
C GLU A 398 -5.54 16.56 11.39
N PRO A 399 -4.93 15.61 10.65
CA PRO A 399 -5.48 15.11 9.41
C PRO A 399 -6.77 14.36 9.67
N VAL A 400 -7.74 14.52 8.78
CA VAL A 400 -9.04 13.86 8.80
C VAL A 400 -9.24 13.09 7.51
N GLU A 401 -9.94 11.97 7.60
CA GLU A 401 -10.22 11.10 6.46
C GLU A 401 -11.72 10.88 6.29
N HIS A 402 -12.15 10.82 5.06
CA HIS A 402 -13.46 10.32 4.66
C HIS A 402 -13.37 8.79 4.54
N LEU A 403 -13.96 8.09 5.50
CA LEU A 403 -13.97 6.63 5.59
C LEU A 403 -15.28 6.09 5.01
N THR A 404 -15.20 5.26 3.98
CA THR A 404 -16.33 4.49 3.46
C THR A 404 -16.23 3.04 3.94
N VAL A 405 -17.28 2.57 4.56
CA VAL A 405 -17.41 1.20 5.08
C VAL A 405 -18.58 0.53 4.39
N ASP A 406 -18.37 -0.68 3.87
CA ASP A 406 -19.42 -1.55 3.35
C ASP A 406 -19.46 -2.84 4.18
N VAL A 407 -20.58 -3.11 4.83
CA VAL A 407 -20.70 -4.16 5.85
C VAL A 407 -22.08 -4.81 5.84
N PRO A 408 -22.21 -6.13 6.16
CA PRO A 408 -23.52 -6.75 6.36
C PRO A 408 -24.32 -6.08 7.48
N GLU A 409 -25.64 -5.96 7.32
CA GLU A 409 -26.54 -5.23 8.24
C GLU A 409 -26.39 -5.63 9.72
N ASN A 410 -26.13 -6.90 9.98
CA ASN A 410 -25.97 -7.42 11.36
C ASN A 410 -24.72 -6.91 12.08
N PHE A 411 -23.76 -6.31 11.38
CA PHE A 411 -22.53 -5.76 11.95
C PHE A 411 -22.50 -4.22 12.01
N VAL A 412 -23.55 -3.53 11.52
CA VAL A 412 -23.64 -2.06 11.55
C VAL A 412 -23.44 -1.51 12.96
N GLY A 413 -24.05 -2.13 13.98
CA GLY A 413 -23.92 -1.71 15.37
C GLY A 413 -22.47 -1.72 15.87
N VAL A 414 -21.71 -2.76 15.54
CA VAL A 414 -20.29 -2.88 15.91
C VAL A 414 -19.45 -1.78 15.25
N VAL A 415 -19.68 -1.52 13.94
CA VAL A 415 -18.96 -0.48 13.20
C VAL A 415 -19.24 0.90 13.82
N MET A 416 -20.51 1.19 14.14
CA MET A 416 -20.92 2.46 14.78
C MET A 416 -20.27 2.67 16.14
N GLU A 417 -20.21 1.63 16.96
CA GLU A 417 -19.59 1.67 18.30
C GLU A 417 -18.08 1.93 18.21
N GLN A 418 -17.37 1.17 17.34
CA GLN A 418 -15.93 1.29 17.16
C GLN A 418 -15.53 2.68 16.63
N LEU A 419 -16.23 3.19 15.62
CA LEU A 419 -15.94 4.49 15.03
C LEU A 419 -16.39 5.65 15.94
N GLY A 420 -17.50 5.51 16.66
CA GLY A 420 -17.95 6.52 17.62
C GLY A 420 -16.93 6.75 18.75
N SER A 421 -16.34 5.68 19.30
CA SER A 421 -15.27 5.78 20.31
C SER A 421 -14.00 6.45 19.78
N ARG A 422 -13.78 6.42 18.47
CA ARG A 422 -12.62 6.98 17.76
C ARG A 422 -12.88 8.34 17.12
N LYS A 423 -13.93 9.06 17.56
CA LYS A 423 -14.32 10.37 17.04
C LYS A 423 -14.78 10.37 15.57
N GLY A 424 -15.28 9.24 15.08
CA GLY A 424 -15.89 9.15 13.77
C GLY A 424 -17.29 9.75 13.75
N GLU A 425 -17.53 10.68 12.84
CA GLU A 425 -18.82 11.31 12.60
C GLU A 425 -19.45 10.69 11.36
N VAL A 426 -20.71 10.23 11.45
CA VAL A 426 -21.44 9.68 10.30
C VAL A 426 -21.82 10.81 9.35
N VAL A 427 -21.40 10.70 8.11
CA VAL A 427 -21.76 11.63 7.04
C VAL A 427 -22.98 11.14 6.28
N ASN A 428 -23.00 9.84 5.94
CA ASN A 428 -24.06 9.23 5.15
C ASN A 428 -24.22 7.75 5.50
N MET A 429 -25.43 7.22 5.30
CA MET A 429 -25.71 5.79 5.44
C MET A 429 -26.72 5.36 4.37
N HIS A 430 -26.33 4.39 3.55
CA HIS A 430 -27.15 3.85 2.49
C HIS A 430 -27.32 2.33 2.63
N ASN A 431 -28.56 1.87 2.71
CA ASN A 431 -28.89 0.45 2.71
C ASN A 431 -29.21 0.01 1.28
N HIS A 432 -28.41 -0.88 0.72
CA HIS A 432 -28.57 -1.38 -0.64
C HIS A 432 -29.76 -2.36 -0.83
N GLY A 433 -30.40 -2.82 0.26
CA GLY A 433 -31.59 -3.70 0.19
C GLY A 433 -31.28 -5.19 -0.03
N TYR A 434 -30.01 -5.58 -0.17
CA TYR A 434 -29.56 -6.98 -0.29
C TYR A 434 -28.69 -7.44 0.88
N GLY A 435 -28.98 -6.89 2.09
CA GLY A 435 -28.33 -7.31 3.34
C GLY A 435 -26.97 -6.67 3.59
N ARG A 436 -26.57 -5.65 2.83
CA ARG A 436 -25.36 -4.85 3.07
C ARG A 436 -25.71 -3.37 3.21
N VAL A 437 -24.95 -2.69 4.06
CA VAL A 437 -25.09 -1.25 4.34
C VAL A 437 -23.76 -0.57 4.06
N ARG A 438 -23.79 0.51 3.31
CA ARG A 438 -22.68 1.43 3.12
C ARG A 438 -22.83 2.59 4.09
N ILE A 439 -21.74 2.86 4.83
CA ILE A 439 -21.70 3.95 5.82
C ILE A 439 -20.47 4.80 5.52
N GLU A 440 -20.66 6.09 5.47
CA GLU A 440 -19.60 7.06 5.28
C GLU A 440 -19.38 7.85 6.57
N PHE A 441 -18.12 7.94 6.96
CA PHE A 441 -17.71 8.63 8.17
C PHE A 441 -16.64 9.67 7.85
N ARG A 442 -16.58 10.70 8.66
CA ARG A 442 -15.46 11.62 8.76
C ARG A 442 -14.72 11.32 10.06
N VAL A 443 -13.45 10.91 9.97
CA VAL A 443 -12.70 10.35 11.10
C VAL A 443 -11.30 10.98 11.15
N PRO A 444 -10.78 11.41 12.31
CA PRO A 444 -9.36 11.76 12.45
C PRO A 444 -8.46 10.59 12.06
N SER A 445 -7.40 10.81 11.28
CA SER A 445 -6.52 9.73 10.78
C SER A 445 -5.97 8.83 11.90
N ARG A 446 -5.72 9.39 13.11
CA ARG A 446 -5.31 8.59 14.28
C ARG A 446 -6.40 7.62 14.77
N GLY A 447 -7.68 7.89 14.50
CA GLY A 447 -8.78 6.98 14.81
C GLY A 447 -8.81 5.74 13.90
N LEU A 448 -8.13 5.79 12.76
CA LEU A 448 -8.04 4.66 11.82
C LEU A 448 -6.89 3.69 12.17
N ILE A 449 -5.92 4.12 12.97
CA ILE A 449 -4.81 3.26 13.39
C ILE A 449 -5.37 2.05 14.14
N GLY A 450 -5.06 0.85 13.65
CA GLY A 450 -5.53 -0.42 14.20
C GLY A 450 -7.01 -0.74 13.98
N LEU A 451 -7.82 0.17 13.45
CA LEU A 451 -9.25 -0.04 13.24
C LEU A 451 -9.54 -1.17 12.25
N ARG A 452 -8.75 -1.27 11.18
CA ARG A 452 -8.97 -2.24 10.11
C ARG A 452 -8.90 -3.68 10.62
N SER A 453 -7.85 -4.02 11.36
CA SER A 453 -7.67 -5.36 11.91
C SER A 453 -8.76 -5.71 12.92
N GLN A 454 -9.14 -4.74 13.75
CA GLN A 454 -10.20 -4.90 14.72
C GLN A 454 -11.54 -5.16 14.03
N LEU A 455 -11.94 -4.30 13.09
CA LEU A 455 -13.20 -4.46 12.36
C LEU A 455 -13.24 -5.74 11.51
N LEU A 456 -12.13 -6.15 10.90
CA LEU A 456 -12.05 -7.44 10.20
C LEU A 456 -12.32 -8.62 11.14
N THR A 457 -11.79 -8.56 12.36
CA THR A 457 -12.05 -9.58 13.38
C THR A 457 -13.52 -9.56 13.84
N ASP A 458 -14.04 -8.40 14.19
CA ASP A 458 -15.39 -8.20 14.72
C ASP A 458 -16.47 -8.57 13.69
N THR A 459 -16.20 -8.35 12.41
CA THR A 459 -17.12 -8.65 11.29
C THR A 459 -16.81 -9.97 10.59
N ARG A 460 -15.92 -10.80 11.15
CA ARG A 460 -15.51 -12.10 10.58
C ARG A 460 -14.97 -12.00 9.15
N GLY A 461 -14.23 -10.93 8.86
CA GLY A 461 -13.63 -10.69 7.55
C GLY A 461 -14.58 -10.18 6.46
N THR A 462 -15.84 -9.88 6.78
CA THR A 462 -16.86 -9.49 5.78
C THR A 462 -16.93 -8.00 5.48
N ILE A 463 -16.23 -7.16 6.27
CA ILE A 463 -16.19 -5.71 6.07
C ILE A 463 -15.25 -5.35 4.91
N VAL A 464 -15.66 -4.40 4.12
CA VAL A 464 -14.80 -3.70 3.16
C VAL A 464 -14.74 -2.23 3.57
N MET A 465 -13.54 -1.68 3.65
CA MET A 465 -13.36 -0.29 4.06
C MET A 465 -12.26 0.38 3.24
N ASN A 466 -12.46 1.66 2.99
CA ASN A 466 -11.49 2.53 2.32
C ASN A 466 -11.55 3.93 2.92
N SER A 467 -10.40 4.53 3.15
CA SER A 467 -10.32 5.89 3.66
C SER A 467 -9.61 6.80 2.66
N LEU A 468 -10.02 8.06 2.63
CA LEU A 468 -9.48 9.10 1.76
C LEU A 468 -9.15 10.32 2.60
N PHE A 469 -7.99 10.90 2.38
CA PHE A 469 -7.63 12.15 3.03
C PHE A 469 -8.62 13.27 2.67
N ASP A 470 -9.24 13.89 3.68
CA ASP A 470 -10.27 14.93 3.57
C ASP A 470 -9.83 16.26 4.23
N GLY A 471 -8.51 16.52 4.23
CA GLY A 471 -7.97 17.75 4.78
C GLY A 471 -7.60 17.68 6.25
N TYR A 472 -7.73 18.81 6.94
CA TYR A 472 -7.35 18.98 8.34
C TYR A 472 -8.52 19.49 9.17
N THR A 473 -8.62 19.04 10.42
CA THR A 473 -9.59 19.51 11.43
C THR A 473 -8.85 19.96 12.69
N GLU A 474 -9.49 20.76 13.55
CA GLU A 474 -8.95 21.06 14.86
C GLU A 474 -8.82 19.79 15.69
N TRP A 475 -7.81 19.71 16.54
CA TRP A 475 -7.56 18.58 17.42
C TRP A 475 -8.79 18.25 18.28
N GLN A 476 -9.32 17.03 18.13
CA GLN A 476 -10.58 16.61 18.76
C GLN A 476 -10.41 15.96 20.14
N GLY A 477 -9.28 16.17 20.82
CA GLY A 477 -8.98 15.57 22.13
C GLY A 477 -8.45 14.15 22.02
N GLU A 478 -8.21 13.48 23.14
CA GLU A 478 -7.63 12.15 23.18
C GLU A 478 -8.56 11.07 22.61
N ILE A 479 -7.98 10.09 21.89
CA ILE A 479 -8.64 8.85 21.47
C ILE A 479 -8.01 7.71 22.27
N PRO A 480 -8.76 6.91 23.03
CA PRO A 480 -8.24 5.73 23.70
C PRO A 480 -7.68 4.75 22.67
N HIS A 481 -6.43 4.31 22.87
CA HIS A 481 -5.80 3.40 21.92
C HIS A 481 -5.87 1.95 22.42
N ARG A 482 -5.12 1.62 23.45
CA ARG A 482 -5.13 0.33 24.12
C ARG A 482 -5.59 0.54 25.55
N LEU A 483 -6.68 -0.12 25.95
CA LEU A 483 -7.23 -0.04 27.29
C LEU A 483 -6.63 -1.07 28.25
N THR A 484 -5.84 -2.00 27.71
CA THR A 484 -5.22 -3.12 28.43
C THR A 484 -3.73 -2.90 28.60
N GLY A 485 -3.15 -3.41 29.68
CA GLY A 485 -1.70 -3.41 29.92
C GLY A 485 -0.98 -4.55 29.20
N ALA A 486 0.32 -4.63 29.38
CA ALA A 486 1.18 -5.68 28.86
C ALA A 486 1.64 -6.65 29.97
N LEU A 487 1.78 -7.94 29.63
CA LEU A 487 2.53 -8.91 30.42
C LEU A 487 3.99 -8.85 29.99
N ILE A 488 4.89 -8.47 30.90
CA ILE A 488 6.28 -8.17 30.61
C ILE A 488 7.20 -9.18 31.32
N ALA A 489 8.14 -9.79 30.60
CA ALA A 489 9.13 -10.68 31.19
C ALA A 489 10.04 -9.92 32.20
N ASP A 490 10.12 -10.38 33.44
CA ASP A 490 10.90 -9.79 34.52
C ASP A 490 12.39 -10.16 34.47
N ARG A 491 12.77 -11.14 33.63
CA ARG A 491 14.13 -11.66 33.50
C ARG A 491 14.35 -12.42 32.19
N ALA A 492 15.63 -12.64 31.87
CA ALA A 492 16.04 -13.50 30.77
C ALA A 492 15.92 -14.98 31.12
N GLY A 493 15.66 -15.83 30.11
CA GLY A 493 15.60 -17.28 30.23
C GLY A 493 14.67 -17.87 29.17
N VAL A 494 14.39 -19.16 29.30
CA VAL A 494 13.49 -19.89 28.38
C VAL A 494 12.12 -20.04 29.03
N SER A 495 11.06 -19.71 28.30
CA SER A 495 9.69 -19.84 28.77
C SER A 495 9.33 -21.29 29.06
N THR A 496 8.64 -21.54 30.18
CA THR A 496 8.23 -22.89 30.59
C THR A 496 6.71 -23.04 30.52
N ALA A 497 6.25 -24.25 30.16
CA ALA A 497 4.83 -24.55 30.14
C ALA A 497 4.16 -24.32 31.51
N TYR A 498 4.88 -24.59 32.59
CA TYR A 498 4.39 -24.38 33.95
C TYR A 498 4.14 -22.91 34.29
N ALA A 499 5.09 -22.03 33.92
CA ALA A 499 4.94 -20.60 34.16
C ALA A 499 3.82 -20.02 33.29
N LEU A 500 3.80 -20.37 31.99
CA LEU A 500 2.79 -19.88 31.05
C LEU A 500 1.38 -20.31 31.45
N TRP A 501 1.19 -21.52 31.97
CA TRP A 501 -0.09 -21.99 32.45
C TRP A 501 -0.67 -21.09 33.55
N GLY A 502 0.16 -20.68 34.51
CA GLY A 502 -0.28 -19.74 35.56
C GLY A 502 -0.46 -18.31 35.06
N LEU A 503 0.10 -17.91 33.91
CA LEU A 503 -0.05 -16.60 33.34
C LEU A 503 -1.29 -16.44 32.45
N GLN A 504 -1.84 -17.53 31.92
CA GLN A 504 -3.07 -17.52 31.09
C GLN A 504 -4.29 -17.00 31.85
N GLU A 505 -4.32 -17.09 33.19
CA GLU A 505 -5.39 -16.50 34.01
C GLU A 505 -5.32 -14.97 34.07
N ARG A 506 -4.18 -14.39 33.67
CA ARG A 506 -3.92 -12.94 33.74
C ARG A 506 -4.14 -12.21 32.42
N GLY A 507 -4.19 -12.94 31.31
CA GLY A 507 -4.36 -12.35 30.00
C GLY A 507 -4.01 -13.31 28.86
N GLU A 508 -3.97 -12.78 27.65
CA GLU A 508 -3.66 -13.52 26.42
C GLU A 508 -2.15 -13.53 26.16
N LEU A 509 -1.57 -14.71 25.92
CA LEU A 509 -0.12 -14.85 25.67
C LEU A 509 0.22 -14.73 24.19
N PHE A 510 1.40 -14.15 23.90
CA PHE A 510 1.98 -14.03 22.56
C PHE A 510 3.12 -15.00 22.32
N VAL A 511 3.55 -15.72 23.34
CA VAL A 511 4.66 -16.66 23.28
C VAL A 511 4.25 -18.04 23.79
N GLY A 512 4.80 -19.07 23.16
CA GLY A 512 4.66 -20.47 23.61
C GLY A 512 5.80 -20.90 24.54
N PRO A 513 5.77 -22.13 25.04
CA PRO A 513 6.86 -22.72 25.81
C PRO A 513 8.11 -22.95 24.95
N GLY A 514 9.30 -22.86 25.55
CA GLY A 514 10.58 -23.10 24.87
C GLY A 514 11.13 -21.88 24.11
N ILE A 515 10.54 -20.71 24.25
CA ILE A 515 10.98 -19.47 23.62
C ILE A 515 11.98 -18.75 24.54
N GLU A 516 13.12 -18.31 24.00
CA GLU A 516 14.05 -17.44 24.72
C GLU A 516 13.44 -16.06 24.95
N LEU A 517 13.53 -15.58 26.17
CA LEU A 517 13.02 -14.29 26.63
C LEU A 517 14.16 -13.46 27.20
N TYR A 518 13.97 -12.13 27.18
CA TYR A 518 14.82 -11.19 27.91
C TYR A 518 13.97 -10.25 28.78
N GLU A 519 14.59 -9.64 29.80
CA GLU A 519 13.92 -8.67 30.66
C GLU A 519 13.37 -7.49 29.85
N GLY A 520 12.10 -7.15 30.05
CA GLY A 520 11.42 -6.08 29.32
C GLY A 520 10.76 -6.51 27.99
N MET A 521 10.86 -7.79 27.60
CA MET A 521 10.13 -8.35 26.48
C MET A 521 8.65 -8.50 26.84
N ILE A 522 7.76 -8.07 25.97
CA ILE A 522 6.30 -8.23 26.14
C ILE A 522 5.91 -9.61 25.62
N ILE A 523 5.30 -10.40 26.48
CA ILE A 523 4.97 -11.79 26.21
C ILE A 523 3.46 -12.06 26.16
N GLY A 524 2.65 -11.02 26.39
CA GLY A 524 1.20 -11.13 26.32
C GLY A 524 0.51 -9.81 26.62
N GLU A 525 -0.80 -9.80 26.45
CA GLU A 525 -1.73 -8.73 26.80
C GLU A 525 -2.31 -9.02 28.19
N ASN A 526 -2.28 -8.04 29.09
CA ASN A 526 -2.87 -8.17 30.42
C ASN A 526 -4.39 -7.96 30.33
N ALA A 527 -5.18 -8.71 31.08
CA ALA A 527 -6.61 -8.50 31.18
C ALA A 527 -7.01 -7.19 31.92
N LYS A 528 -6.03 -6.54 32.59
CA LYS A 528 -6.18 -5.26 33.29
C LYS A 528 -5.49 -4.15 32.51
N ASP A 529 -5.77 -2.92 32.88
CA ASP A 529 -5.21 -1.69 32.28
C ASP A 529 -3.73 -1.44 32.62
N ASP A 530 -3.23 -2.06 33.69
CA ASP A 530 -1.84 -1.88 34.13
C ASP A 530 -0.88 -2.90 33.51
N ASP A 531 0.36 -2.46 33.25
CA ASP A 531 1.47 -3.33 32.88
C ASP A 531 1.88 -4.22 34.06
N LEU A 532 2.15 -5.49 33.78
CA LEU A 532 2.51 -6.46 34.79
C LEU A 532 3.85 -7.17 34.46
N ASP A 533 4.87 -6.96 35.33
CA ASP A 533 6.11 -7.74 35.26
C ASP A 533 5.84 -9.17 35.76
N VAL A 534 6.16 -10.18 34.94
CA VAL A 534 5.85 -11.59 35.22
C VAL A 534 7.05 -12.50 34.96
N ASN A 535 7.13 -13.59 35.74
CA ASN A 535 8.15 -14.60 35.60
C ASN A 535 7.64 -15.75 34.72
N ALA A 536 8.00 -15.74 33.43
CA ALA A 536 7.65 -16.75 32.46
C ALA A 536 8.66 -17.92 32.36
N VAL A 537 9.78 -17.84 33.10
CA VAL A 537 10.85 -18.86 33.07
C VAL A 537 10.85 -19.79 34.29
N ARG A 538 9.85 -19.63 35.14
CA ARG A 538 9.74 -20.42 36.39
C ARG A 538 9.50 -21.89 36.07
N GLU A 539 10.37 -22.76 36.59
CA GLU A 539 10.21 -24.21 36.49
C GLU A 539 9.33 -24.75 37.63
N LYS A 540 8.69 -25.89 37.37
CA LYS A 540 7.97 -26.66 38.40
C LYS A 540 9.00 -27.24 39.38
N LYS A 541 8.98 -26.84 40.66
CA LYS A 541 9.82 -27.47 41.66
C LYS A 541 9.39 -28.92 41.83
N LEU A 542 10.29 -29.84 41.59
CA LEU A 542 10.10 -31.26 41.90
C LEU A 542 10.08 -31.43 43.42
N THR A 543 8.95 -31.76 44.00
CA THR A 543 8.84 -32.13 45.40
C THR A 543 8.88 -33.67 45.52
N ASN A 544 9.59 -34.18 46.53
CA ASN A 544 9.72 -35.63 46.76
C ASN A 544 8.38 -36.31 47.18
N MET A 545 7.31 -35.59 47.37
CA MET A 545 5.97 -36.13 47.61
C MET A 545 5.16 -36.14 46.32
N ARG A 546 4.95 -37.30 45.77
CA ARG A 546 4.00 -37.55 44.66
C ARG A 546 2.58 -37.56 45.24
N ALA A 547 1.85 -36.46 45.10
CA ALA A 547 0.40 -36.48 45.17
C ALA A 547 -0.11 -37.00 43.81
N SER A 548 -1.06 -37.93 43.83
CA SER A 548 -1.63 -38.54 42.60
C SER A 548 -2.34 -37.54 41.67
N THR A 549 -2.62 -36.34 42.14
CA THR A 549 -3.18 -35.20 41.38
C THR A 549 -2.12 -34.29 40.77
N ALA A 550 -0.81 -34.53 40.97
CA ALA A 550 0.26 -33.64 40.54
C ALA A 550 0.75 -33.90 39.09
N ASP A 551 0.26 -34.94 38.45
CA ASP A 551 0.65 -35.35 37.08
C ASP A 551 -0.41 -35.04 36.00
N GLU A 552 -1.36 -34.13 36.27
CA GLU A 552 -2.21 -33.62 35.20
C GLU A 552 -1.37 -32.92 34.14
N ALA A 553 -1.55 -33.36 32.89
CA ALA A 553 -0.88 -32.77 31.75
C ALA A 553 -1.29 -31.28 31.65
N ILE A 554 -0.31 -30.37 31.69
CA ILE A 554 -0.53 -28.95 31.51
C ILE A 554 -1.09 -28.74 30.11
N ARG A 555 -2.33 -28.32 30.01
CA ARG A 555 -2.95 -27.89 28.74
C ARG A 555 -2.85 -26.37 28.65
N LEU A 556 -2.09 -25.91 27.66
CA LEU A 556 -2.01 -24.49 27.35
C LEU A 556 -3.06 -24.17 26.29
N VAL A 557 -3.74 -23.03 26.45
CA VAL A 557 -4.50 -22.40 25.37
C VAL A 557 -3.49 -21.94 24.32
N PRO A 558 -3.76 -22.11 23.01
CA PRO A 558 -2.87 -21.60 21.96
C PRO A 558 -2.60 -20.12 22.17
N PHE A 559 -1.33 -19.72 22.09
CA PHE A 559 -0.94 -18.32 22.16
C PHE A 559 -1.30 -17.60 20.86
N ARG A 560 -1.56 -16.29 20.94
CA ARG A 560 -1.82 -15.45 19.78
C ARG A 560 -0.51 -15.08 19.10
N ASN A 561 -0.35 -15.54 17.86
CA ASN A 561 0.79 -15.14 17.04
C ASN A 561 0.46 -13.85 16.32
N LEU A 562 1.13 -12.76 16.68
CA LEU A 562 0.92 -11.45 16.10
C LEU A 562 1.67 -11.35 14.76
N ASN A 563 0.96 -10.89 13.72
CA ASN A 563 1.61 -10.44 12.50
C ASN A 563 2.18 -9.02 12.70
N LEU A 564 2.89 -8.48 11.70
CA LEU A 564 3.56 -7.18 11.80
C LEU A 564 2.57 -6.04 12.10
N GLU A 565 1.45 -6.00 11.38
CA GLU A 565 0.41 -4.99 11.55
C GLU A 565 -0.18 -5.05 12.96
N GLN A 566 -0.58 -6.23 13.42
CA GLN A 566 -1.11 -6.43 14.78
C GLN A 566 -0.10 -6.06 15.87
N ALA A 567 1.20 -6.32 15.63
CA ALA A 567 2.25 -5.94 16.55
C ALA A 567 2.42 -4.42 16.63
N ILE A 568 2.37 -3.73 15.49
CA ILE A 568 2.43 -2.26 15.41
C ILE A 568 1.19 -1.61 16.05
N GLU A 569 0.02 -2.18 15.83
CA GLU A 569 -1.24 -1.73 16.43
C GLU A 569 -1.25 -1.88 17.95
N PHE A 570 -0.65 -2.97 18.46
CA PHE A 570 -0.66 -3.29 19.88
C PHE A 570 0.21 -2.34 20.72
N ILE A 571 1.37 -1.90 20.20
CA ILE A 571 2.36 -1.17 21.00
C ILE A 571 1.86 0.20 21.49
N ALA A 572 2.22 0.51 22.75
CA ALA A 572 2.04 1.82 23.36
C ALA A 572 3.24 2.76 23.09
N ASP A 573 3.14 4.02 23.55
CA ASP A 573 4.14 5.06 23.31
C ASP A 573 5.51 4.73 23.92
N ASP A 574 5.57 3.90 24.97
CA ASP A 574 6.79 3.47 25.66
C ASP A 574 7.28 2.08 25.20
N GLU A 575 6.78 1.59 24.06
CA GLU A 575 7.07 0.27 23.51
C GLU A 575 7.67 0.34 22.12
N PHE A 576 8.31 -0.76 21.71
CA PHE A 576 8.84 -0.99 20.37
C PHE A 576 8.46 -2.39 19.87
N VAL A 577 8.30 -2.52 18.55
CA VAL A 577 8.37 -3.81 17.86
C VAL A 577 9.80 -4.03 17.42
N GLU A 578 10.43 -5.09 17.89
CA GLU A 578 11.71 -5.60 17.39
C GLU A 578 11.44 -6.49 16.18
N ILE A 579 12.01 -6.15 15.04
CA ILE A 579 11.79 -6.78 13.76
C ILE A 579 13.10 -7.39 13.29
N THR A 580 13.07 -8.69 13.03
CA THR A 580 14.21 -9.44 12.50
C THR A 580 13.73 -10.32 11.33
N PRO A 581 14.60 -10.86 10.49
CA PRO A 581 14.21 -11.74 9.39
C PRO A 581 13.34 -12.94 9.83
N LYS A 582 13.55 -13.44 11.05
CA LYS A 582 12.88 -14.66 11.54
C LYS A 582 11.81 -14.40 12.59
N SER A 583 11.89 -13.28 13.32
CA SER A 583 11.08 -13.06 14.53
C SER A 583 10.51 -11.64 14.60
N LEU A 584 9.33 -11.54 15.19
CA LEU A 584 8.72 -10.29 15.65
C LEU A 584 8.60 -10.39 17.16
N ARG A 585 9.14 -9.41 17.89
CA ARG A 585 9.09 -9.37 19.36
C ARG A 585 8.66 -7.98 19.81
N LEU A 586 7.78 -7.94 20.80
CA LEU A 586 7.37 -6.70 21.43
C LEU A 586 8.24 -6.45 22.65
N ARG A 587 8.60 -5.20 22.92
CA ARG A 587 9.40 -4.85 24.09
C ARG A 587 9.12 -3.44 24.60
N LYS A 588 9.42 -3.22 25.88
CA LYS A 588 9.47 -1.88 26.45
C LYS A 588 10.72 -1.13 25.94
N LYS A 589 10.60 0.20 25.78
CA LYS A 589 11.75 1.09 25.49
C LYS A 589 12.81 0.99 26.58
N VAL A 590 12.37 1.00 27.83
CA VAL A 590 13.21 0.78 29.02
C VAL A 590 13.05 -0.66 29.47
N LEU A 591 14.09 -1.49 29.30
CA LEU A 591 14.00 -2.93 29.57
C LEU A 591 13.88 -3.23 31.08
N GLN A 592 14.67 -2.55 31.91
CA GLN A 592 14.75 -2.84 33.33
C GLN A 592 13.52 -2.36 34.11
N SER A 593 12.87 -3.26 34.81
CA SER A 593 11.67 -2.98 35.64
C SER A 593 11.91 -1.85 36.64
N ASN A 594 13.05 -1.85 37.31
CA ASN A 594 13.37 -0.82 38.30
C ASN A 594 13.50 0.60 37.70
N GLN A 595 13.96 0.70 36.45
CA GLN A 595 14.08 1.99 35.77
C GLN A 595 12.72 2.47 35.25
N ARG A 596 11.86 1.56 34.79
CA ARG A 596 10.47 1.90 34.41
C ARG A 596 9.70 2.51 35.58
N LYS A 597 9.77 1.88 36.76
CA LYS A 597 9.12 2.38 37.99
C LYS A 597 9.64 3.75 38.42
N LYS A 598 10.95 3.99 38.35
CA LYS A 598 11.55 5.31 38.66
C LYS A 598 11.06 6.41 37.70
N LYS A 599 10.96 6.09 36.40
CA LYS A 599 10.50 7.04 35.39
C LYS A 599 9.02 7.38 35.57
N ALA A 600 8.18 6.40 35.88
CA ALA A 600 6.77 6.61 36.17
C ALA A 600 6.57 7.50 37.41
N MET A 601 7.35 7.31 38.48
CA MET A 601 7.30 8.17 39.67
C MET A 601 7.73 9.61 39.36
N ALA A 602 8.77 9.82 38.56
CA ALA A 602 9.22 11.16 38.19
C ALA A 602 8.18 11.93 37.37
N THR A 603 7.44 11.26 36.49
CA THR A 603 6.38 11.88 35.70
C THR A 603 5.16 12.29 36.53
N VAL A 604 4.89 11.57 37.64
CA VAL A 604 3.79 11.92 38.57
C VAL A 604 4.16 13.10 39.48
N GLU A 605 5.45 13.33 39.73
CA GLU A 605 5.94 14.49 40.52
C GLU A 605 6.01 15.80 39.69
N GLU A 606 6.00 15.72 38.36
CA GLU A 606 6.02 16.90 37.44
C GLU A 606 4.64 17.39 37.01
N VAL A 607 3.54 16.67 37.34
CA VAL A 607 2.14 17.05 37.08
C VAL A 607 1.49 17.57 38.39
#